data_0ab91e7370b3f7ddfbee1b04606bca15
#
_entry.id   0ab91e7370b3f7ddfbee1b04606bca15
#
_cell.length_a   1.000
_cell.length_b   1.000
_cell.length_c   1.000
_cell.angle_alpha   90.00
_cell.angle_beta   90.00
_cell.angle_gamma   90.00
#
_symmetry.space_group_name_H-M   'P 1'
#
loop_
_entity.id
_entity.type
_entity.pdbx_description
1 polymer ?
#
loop_
_entity_poly.entity_id
_entity_poly.type
_entity_poly.pdbx_seq_one_letter_code
_entity_poly.pdbx_strand_id
1 'polypeptide(L)'
;LVALDPSVVDARAQAGDKRAGRVSKALRHLSTLLSGAQVGITLTTILLGYTMQAALNELLSQWLSPWLGQTLAATIAVVSALIIVNAFSMVFGELIPKNATLADPLAAAGFVTPFITGFTWLFRPLVNLLNGMANALLSRFGIEAAEEASGARSAGELTALLRRSAEEGTLEVSTARLLTRSLGVDELSAVDVMTDRGRIHWLEESATAADLVALASQTGHSRF
;
A
#
# COMPACT_ATOMS: atom_id res chain seq x y z
N LEU A 1 0.74 -0.26 -9.59
CA LEU A 1 1.54 -0.99 -8.60
C LEU A 1 0.87 -0.98 -7.22
N VAL A 2 0.42 0.17 -6.72
CA VAL A 2 -0.22 0.31 -5.37
C VAL A 2 -1.50 -0.52 -5.23
N ALA A 3 -2.26 -0.71 -6.30
CA ALA A 3 -3.51 -1.48 -6.30
C ALA A 3 -3.32 -3.01 -6.40
N LEU A 4 -2.07 -3.49 -6.45
CA LEU A 4 -1.76 -4.92 -6.53
C LEU A 4 -1.58 -5.52 -5.13
N ASP A 5 -2.15 -6.71 -4.94
CA ASP A 5 -1.84 -7.53 -3.76
C ASP A 5 -0.47 -8.21 -3.95
N PRO A 6 0.53 -7.92 -3.11
CA PRO A 6 1.85 -8.51 -3.22
C PRO A 6 1.84 -10.04 -3.17
N SER A 7 0.93 -10.63 -2.39
CA SER A 7 0.84 -12.09 -2.22
C SER A 7 0.40 -12.78 -3.51
N VAL A 8 -0.54 -12.19 -4.23
CA VAL A 8 -1.01 -12.71 -5.53
C VAL A 8 0.08 -12.60 -6.59
N VAL A 9 0.83 -11.49 -6.58
CA VAL A 9 1.95 -11.27 -7.51
C VAL A 9 3.08 -12.27 -7.24
N ASP A 10 3.43 -12.48 -5.97
CA ASP A 10 4.48 -13.42 -5.58
C ASP A 10 4.11 -14.86 -5.90
N ALA A 11 2.86 -15.27 -5.68
CA ALA A 11 2.38 -16.60 -6.05
C ALA A 11 2.51 -16.86 -7.57
N ARG A 12 2.15 -15.88 -8.42
CA ARG A 12 2.32 -15.99 -9.87
C ARG A 12 3.78 -15.98 -10.31
N ALA A 13 4.63 -15.20 -9.62
CA ALA A 13 6.07 -15.19 -9.87
C ALA A 13 6.69 -16.57 -9.58
N GLN A 14 6.30 -17.22 -8.48
CA GLN A 14 6.71 -18.57 -8.12
C GLN A 14 6.21 -19.63 -9.12
N ALA A 15 5.04 -19.42 -9.72
CA ALA A 15 4.51 -20.26 -10.78
C ALA A 15 5.24 -20.09 -12.14
N GLY A 16 6.29 -19.24 -12.21
CA GLY A 16 7.13 -19.08 -13.39
C GLY A 16 6.74 -17.90 -14.31
N ASP A 17 5.79 -17.06 -13.93
CA ASP A 17 5.46 -15.85 -14.69
C ASP A 17 6.56 -14.80 -14.57
N LYS A 18 7.33 -14.63 -15.64
CA LYS A 18 8.42 -13.65 -15.72
C LYS A 18 7.95 -12.19 -15.58
N ARG A 19 6.69 -11.89 -15.95
CA ARG A 19 6.13 -10.55 -15.80
C ARG A 19 5.81 -10.29 -14.32
N ALA A 20 5.14 -11.22 -13.66
CA ALA A 20 4.88 -11.17 -12.23
C ALA A 20 6.17 -11.08 -11.42
N GLY A 21 7.23 -11.81 -11.79
CA GLY A 21 8.54 -11.72 -11.13
C GLY A 21 9.21 -10.34 -11.22
N ARG A 22 9.03 -9.62 -12.33
CA ARG A 22 9.51 -8.21 -12.44
C ARG A 22 8.69 -7.27 -11.58
N VAL A 23 7.37 -7.45 -11.57
CA VAL A 23 6.46 -6.64 -10.75
C VAL A 23 6.72 -6.88 -9.25
N SER A 24 6.93 -8.13 -8.82
CA SER A 24 7.30 -8.47 -7.44
C SER A 24 8.57 -7.76 -6.99
N LYS A 25 9.63 -7.77 -7.83
CA LYS A 25 10.86 -7.01 -7.53
C LYS A 25 10.61 -5.50 -7.43
N ALA A 26 9.75 -4.95 -8.28
CA ALA A 26 9.39 -3.53 -8.27
C ALA A 26 8.60 -3.15 -7.00
N LEU A 27 7.71 -4.02 -6.53
CA LEU A 27 6.94 -3.81 -5.29
C LEU A 27 7.83 -3.71 -4.05
N ARG A 28 8.98 -4.38 -4.03
CA ARG A 28 9.96 -4.27 -2.93
C ARG A 28 10.64 -2.90 -2.83
N HIS A 29 10.59 -2.11 -3.90
CA HIS A 29 11.14 -0.74 -3.97
C HIS A 29 10.06 0.27 -4.32
N LEU A 30 8.83 0.04 -3.84
CA LEU A 30 7.65 0.80 -4.22
C LEU A 30 7.81 2.30 -3.92
N SER A 31 8.31 2.66 -2.73
CA SER A 31 8.54 4.05 -2.32
C SER A 31 9.47 4.79 -3.30
N THR A 32 10.61 4.18 -3.64
CA THR A 32 11.56 4.77 -4.61
C THR A 32 10.95 4.91 -6.00
N LEU A 33 10.15 3.93 -6.45
CA LEU A 33 9.46 3.99 -7.74
C LEU A 33 8.35 5.04 -7.76
N LEU A 34 7.63 5.22 -6.64
CA LEU A 34 6.63 6.28 -6.51
C LEU A 34 7.28 7.67 -6.57
N SER A 35 8.39 7.87 -5.85
CA SER A 35 9.16 9.13 -5.94
C SER A 35 9.68 9.36 -7.36
N GLY A 36 10.18 8.33 -8.03
CA GLY A 36 10.59 8.42 -9.44
C GLY A 36 9.43 8.76 -10.37
N ALA A 37 8.27 8.14 -10.19
CA ALA A 37 7.06 8.46 -10.94
C ALA A 37 6.64 9.92 -10.74
N GLN A 38 6.69 10.42 -9.50
CA GLN A 38 6.34 11.80 -9.18
C GLN A 38 7.25 12.79 -9.93
N VAL A 39 8.57 12.54 -9.92
CA VAL A 39 9.54 13.33 -10.71
C VAL A 39 9.20 13.28 -12.19
N GLY A 40 8.87 12.11 -12.73
CA GLY A 40 8.48 11.92 -14.12
C GLY A 40 7.21 12.70 -14.49
N ILE A 41 6.17 12.60 -13.66
CA ILE A 41 4.91 13.32 -13.86
C ILE A 41 5.18 14.83 -13.85
N THR A 42 5.91 15.34 -12.87
CA THR A 42 6.21 16.77 -12.77
C THR A 42 6.99 17.26 -13.99
N LEU A 43 8.03 16.53 -14.41
CA LEU A 43 8.82 16.89 -15.56
C LEU A 43 8.00 16.91 -16.86
N THR A 44 7.21 15.88 -17.10
CA THR A 44 6.36 15.78 -18.30
C THR A 44 5.27 16.85 -18.29
N THR A 45 4.67 17.17 -17.16
CA THR A 45 3.65 18.22 -17.03
C THR A 45 4.23 19.60 -17.33
N ILE A 46 5.43 19.90 -16.83
CA ILE A 46 6.13 21.17 -17.12
C ILE A 46 6.47 21.25 -18.60
N LEU A 47 7.05 20.20 -19.20
CA LEU A 47 7.39 20.17 -20.61
C LEU A 47 6.14 20.32 -21.50
N LEU A 48 5.08 19.61 -21.19
CA LEU A 48 3.81 19.67 -21.92
C LEU A 48 3.21 21.09 -21.82
N GLY A 49 3.15 21.64 -20.60
CA GLY A 49 2.65 22.99 -20.38
C GLY A 49 3.43 24.03 -21.15
N TYR A 50 4.77 23.97 -21.12
CA TYR A 50 5.61 24.94 -21.81
C TYR A 50 5.54 24.82 -23.34
N THR A 51 5.60 23.61 -23.89
CA THR A 51 5.69 23.41 -25.34
C THR A 51 4.32 23.46 -26.02
N MET A 52 3.36 22.67 -25.54
CA MET A 52 2.04 22.52 -26.18
C MET A 52 1.17 23.76 -25.96
N GLN A 53 1.22 24.34 -24.76
CA GLN A 53 0.45 25.57 -24.47
C GLN A 53 0.94 26.75 -25.29
N ALA A 54 2.27 26.92 -25.47
CA ALA A 54 2.85 27.98 -26.29
C ALA A 54 2.43 27.83 -27.76
N ALA A 55 2.58 26.62 -28.32
CA ALA A 55 2.22 26.32 -29.69
C ALA A 55 0.71 26.54 -29.95
N LEU A 56 -0.14 26.04 -29.04
CA LEU A 56 -1.59 26.20 -29.20
C LEU A 56 -2.04 27.66 -29.02
N ASN A 57 -1.42 28.40 -28.11
CA ASN A 57 -1.66 29.83 -27.94
C ASN A 57 -1.32 30.60 -29.22
N GLU A 58 -0.18 30.32 -29.87
CA GLU A 58 0.21 30.95 -31.11
C GLU A 58 -0.80 30.65 -32.23
N LEU A 59 -1.17 29.39 -32.42
CA LEU A 59 -2.17 28.99 -33.42
C LEU A 59 -3.52 29.67 -33.20
N LEU A 60 -4.01 29.66 -31.95
CA LEU A 60 -5.31 30.26 -31.61
C LEU A 60 -5.27 31.78 -31.77
N SER A 61 -4.21 32.48 -31.39
CA SER A 61 -4.09 33.91 -31.51
C SER A 61 -4.05 34.36 -32.98
N GLN A 62 -3.34 33.62 -33.85
CA GLN A 62 -3.33 33.87 -35.29
C GLN A 62 -4.70 33.67 -35.93
N TRP A 63 -5.43 32.64 -35.49
CA TRP A 63 -6.76 32.34 -36.03
C TRP A 63 -7.85 33.33 -35.55
N LEU A 64 -7.76 33.80 -34.30
CA LEU A 64 -8.75 34.74 -33.72
C LEU A 64 -8.46 36.21 -34.03
N SER A 65 -7.22 36.57 -34.33
CA SER A 65 -6.82 37.96 -34.53
C SER A 65 -7.61 38.71 -35.63
N PRO A 66 -8.00 38.10 -36.78
CA PRO A 66 -8.78 38.77 -37.80
C PRO A 66 -10.19 39.17 -37.35
N TRP A 67 -10.73 38.47 -36.35
CA TRP A 67 -12.11 38.65 -35.88
C TRP A 67 -12.23 39.54 -34.66
N LEU A 68 -11.28 39.48 -33.74
CA LEU A 68 -11.35 40.06 -32.40
C LEU A 68 -10.31 41.17 -32.15
N GLY A 69 -9.41 41.41 -33.11
CA GLY A 69 -8.28 42.29 -32.90
C GLY A 69 -7.18 41.65 -32.05
N GLN A 70 -5.96 42.16 -32.12
CA GLN A 70 -4.78 41.50 -31.56
C GLN A 70 -4.83 41.29 -30.04
N THR A 71 -5.29 42.30 -29.29
CA THR A 71 -5.24 42.20 -27.80
C THR A 71 -6.28 41.22 -27.24
N LEU A 72 -7.50 41.25 -27.75
CA LEU A 72 -8.55 40.33 -27.31
C LEU A 72 -8.28 38.92 -27.78
N ALA A 73 -7.80 38.75 -29.02
CA ALA A 73 -7.42 37.45 -29.57
C ALA A 73 -6.32 36.76 -28.73
N ALA A 74 -5.29 37.52 -28.35
CA ALA A 74 -4.22 36.99 -27.51
C ALA A 74 -4.70 36.55 -26.13
N THR A 75 -5.55 37.33 -25.48
CA THR A 75 -6.10 36.99 -24.15
C THR A 75 -6.96 35.71 -24.21
N ILE A 76 -7.87 35.67 -25.20
CA ILE A 76 -8.77 34.50 -25.37
C ILE A 76 -7.95 33.27 -25.77
N ALA A 77 -6.91 33.42 -26.62
CA ALA A 77 -6.06 32.34 -27.02
C ALA A 77 -5.31 31.71 -25.82
N VAL A 78 -4.75 32.53 -24.92
CA VAL A 78 -4.08 32.05 -23.71
C VAL A 78 -5.03 31.24 -22.81
N VAL A 79 -6.22 31.78 -22.53
CA VAL A 79 -7.19 31.10 -21.68
C VAL A 79 -7.70 29.80 -22.32
N SER A 80 -8.02 29.87 -23.64
CA SER A 80 -8.48 28.69 -24.38
C SER A 80 -7.40 27.62 -24.49
N ALA A 81 -6.15 27.99 -24.80
CA ALA A 81 -5.03 27.07 -24.83
C ALA A 81 -4.82 26.39 -23.49
N LEU A 82 -4.87 27.14 -22.38
CA LEU A 82 -4.77 26.60 -21.03
C LEU A 82 -5.85 25.54 -20.76
N ILE A 83 -7.11 25.85 -21.07
CA ILE A 83 -8.24 24.93 -20.85
C ILE A 83 -8.09 23.68 -21.72
N ILE A 84 -7.81 23.83 -23.01
CA ILE A 84 -7.71 22.72 -23.96
C ILE A 84 -6.55 21.79 -23.59
N VAL A 85 -5.35 22.34 -23.32
CA VAL A 85 -4.17 21.53 -22.98
C VAL A 85 -4.40 20.78 -21.67
N ASN A 86 -4.95 21.44 -20.64
CA ASN A 86 -5.21 20.77 -19.37
C ASN A 86 -6.32 19.72 -19.51
N ALA A 87 -7.42 19.99 -20.23
CA ALA A 87 -8.47 19.00 -20.47
C ALA A 87 -7.94 17.77 -21.24
N PHE A 88 -7.14 18.01 -22.28
CA PHE A 88 -6.51 16.95 -23.04
C PHE A 88 -5.55 16.11 -22.16
N SER A 89 -4.69 16.79 -21.40
CA SER A 89 -3.75 16.14 -20.48
C SER A 89 -4.48 15.33 -19.41
N MET A 90 -5.56 15.85 -18.85
CA MET A 90 -6.37 15.15 -17.85
C MET A 90 -7.00 13.88 -18.42
N VAL A 91 -7.58 13.97 -19.63
CA VAL A 91 -8.26 12.81 -20.24
C VAL A 91 -7.24 11.75 -20.67
N PHE A 92 -6.24 12.13 -21.48
CA PHE A 92 -5.30 11.18 -22.09
C PHE A 92 -4.13 10.83 -21.18
N GLY A 93 -3.67 11.77 -20.35
CA GLY A 93 -2.55 11.56 -19.43
C GLY A 93 -2.94 10.90 -18.12
N GLU A 94 -4.19 11.07 -17.65
CA GLU A 94 -4.61 10.59 -16.34
C GLU A 94 -5.82 9.65 -16.38
N LEU A 95 -6.98 10.09 -16.89
CA LEU A 95 -8.23 9.32 -16.78
C LEU A 95 -8.18 8.00 -17.56
N ILE A 96 -7.76 8.02 -18.82
CA ILE A 96 -7.69 6.82 -19.65
C ILE A 96 -6.69 5.80 -19.08
N PRO A 97 -5.44 6.16 -18.77
CA PRO A 97 -4.48 5.22 -18.16
C PRO A 97 -4.95 4.69 -16.82
N LYS A 98 -5.54 5.53 -15.96
CA LYS A 98 -6.07 5.14 -14.66
C LYS A 98 -7.19 4.09 -14.80
N ASN A 99 -8.16 4.32 -15.68
CA ASN A 99 -9.24 3.36 -15.90
C ASN A 99 -8.73 2.05 -16.51
N ALA A 100 -7.78 2.12 -17.42
CA ALA A 100 -7.13 0.92 -17.99
C ALA A 100 -6.40 0.10 -16.91
N THR A 101 -5.71 0.75 -15.97
CA THR A 101 -5.02 0.05 -14.87
C THR A 101 -5.98 -0.56 -13.85
N LEU A 102 -7.18 -0.02 -13.69
CA LEU A 102 -8.21 -0.60 -12.82
C LEU A 102 -8.86 -1.84 -13.45
N ALA A 103 -8.95 -1.90 -14.79
CA ALA A 103 -9.51 -3.04 -15.50
C ALA A 103 -8.61 -4.30 -15.42
N ASP A 104 -7.29 -4.15 -15.58
CA ASP A 104 -6.30 -5.23 -15.43
C ASP A 104 -5.02 -4.71 -14.78
N PRO A 105 -4.97 -4.68 -13.43
CA PRO A 105 -3.83 -4.12 -12.69
C PRO A 105 -2.51 -4.84 -12.95
N LEU A 106 -2.55 -6.17 -13.15
CA LEU A 106 -1.33 -6.96 -13.32
C LEU A 106 -0.72 -6.80 -14.72
N ALA A 107 -1.53 -6.82 -15.76
CA ALA A 107 -1.06 -6.59 -17.12
C ALA A 107 -0.50 -5.18 -17.26
N ALA A 108 -1.21 -4.18 -16.74
CA ALA A 108 -0.77 -2.79 -16.73
C ALA A 108 0.55 -2.62 -15.95
N ALA A 109 0.67 -3.20 -14.76
CA ALA A 109 1.91 -3.18 -13.99
C ALA A 109 3.06 -3.87 -14.74
N GLY A 110 2.82 -5.03 -15.34
CA GLY A 110 3.81 -5.75 -16.11
C GLY A 110 4.33 -4.98 -17.33
N PHE A 111 3.49 -4.14 -17.94
CA PHE A 111 3.86 -3.25 -19.04
C PHE A 111 4.65 -2.03 -18.56
N VAL A 112 4.17 -1.36 -17.50
CA VAL A 112 4.76 -0.09 -17.01
C VAL A 112 6.04 -0.29 -16.22
N THR A 113 6.18 -1.40 -15.49
CA THR A 113 7.33 -1.66 -14.59
C THR A 113 8.70 -1.46 -15.26
N PRO A 114 9.01 -1.98 -16.45
CA PRO A 114 10.32 -1.79 -17.06
C PRO A 114 10.62 -0.32 -17.35
N PHE A 115 9.63 0.45 -17.80
CA PHE A 115 9.78 1.87 -18.10
C PHE A 115 10.03 2.69 -16.84
N ILE A 116 9.20 2.50 -15.81
CA ILE A 116 9.35 3.25 -14.56
C ILE A 116 10.64 2.88 -13.83
N THR A 117 11.05 1.61 -13.88
CA THR A 117 12.32 1.17 -13.27
C THR A 117 13.50 1.80 -14.00
N GLY A 118 13.50 1.81 -15.33
CA GLY A 118 14.54 2.43 -16.13
C GLY A 118 14.60 3.94 -15.92
N PHE A 119 13.46 4.62 -15.90
CA PHE A 119 13.37 6.05 -15.61
C PHE A 119 13.88 6.36 -14.20
N THR A 120 13.42 5.64 -13.18
CA THR A 120 13.86 5.85 -11.80
C THR A 120 15.36 5.59 -11.65
N TRP A 121 15.91 4.60 -12.35
CA TRP A 121 17.36 4.35 -12.36
C TRP A 121 18.12 5.54 -12.94
N LEU A 122 17.67 6.10 -14.06
CA LEU A 122 18.29 7.26 -14.72
C LEU A 122 18.26 8.50 -13.81
N PHE A 123 17.13 8.75 -13.16
CA PHE A 123 16.92 9.90 -12.27
C PHE A 123 17.22 9.61 -10.80
N ARG A 124 17.84 8.46 -10.50
CA ARG A 124 18.14 8.03 -9.12
C ARG A 124 18.90 9.09 -8.30
N PRO A 125 19.92 9.79 -8.81
CA PRO A 125 20.62 10.81 -8.04
C PRO A 125 19.69 11.97 -7.65
N LEU A 126 18.80 12.40 -8.54
CA LEU A 126 17.81 13.44 -8.28
C LEU A 126 16.75 12.95 -7.27
N VAL A 127 16.21 11.75 -7.45
CA VAL A 127 15.23 11.14 -6.54
C VAL A 127 15.83 11.03 -5.13
N ASN A 128 17.06 10.54 -5.00
CA ASN A 128 17.72 10.41 -3.70
C ASN A 128 17.98 11.77 -3.04
N LEU A 129 18.37 12.78 -3.82
CA LEU A 129 18.54 14.15 -3.32
C LEU A 129 17.23 14.71 -2.77
N LEU A 130 16.14 14.61 -3.53
CA LEU A 130 14.84 15.12 -3.12
C LEU A 130 14.27 14.37 -1.90
N ASN A 131 14.37 13.05 -1.88
CA ASN A 131 13.97 12.24 -0.73
C ASN A 131 14.83 12.56 0.52
N GLY A 132 16.14 12.74 0.34
CA GLY A 132 17.03 13.15 1.42
C GLY A 132 16.66 14.51 2.01
N MET A 133 16.33 15.48 1.15
CA MET A 133 15.84 16.80 1.60
C MET A 133 14.51 16.69 2.34
N ALA A 134 13.57 15.90 1.81
CA ALA A 134 12.27 15.68 2.45
C ALA A 134 12.42 15.01 3.82
N ASN A 135 13.25 13.97 3.92
CA ASN A 135 13.49 13.25 5.17
C ASN A 135 14.22 14.14 6.20
N ALA A 136 15.19 14.95 5.77
CA ALA A 136 15.87 15.92 6.64
C ALA A 136 14.90 16.99 7.18
N LEU A 137 13.92 17.38 6.38
CA LEU A 137 12.89 18.31 6.83
C LEU A 137 11.91 17.64 7.80
N LEU A 138 11.47 16.43 7.52
CA LEU A 138 10.56 15.66 8.39
C LEU A 138 11.20 15.34 9.74
N SER A 139 12.49 14.95 9.75
CA SER A 139 13.22 14.67 10.99
C SER A 139 13.34 15.89 11.89
N ARG A 140 13.42 17.10 11.32
CA ARG A 140 13.44 18.35 12.08
C ARG A 140 12.11 18.61 12.83
N PHE A 141 11.01 18.05 12.32
CA PHE A 141 9.69 18.10 12.98
C PHE A 141 9.41 16.87 13.87
N GLY A 142 10.41 16.00 14.08
CA GLY A 142 10.26 14.80 14.90
C GLY A 142 9.45 13.69 14.24
N ILE A 143 9.25 13.76 12.91
CA ILE A 143 8.54 12.75 12.14
C ILE A 143 9.57 11.83 11.51
N GLU A 144 9.64 10.58 11.96
CA GLU A 144 10.42 9.55 11.29
C GLU A 144 9.68 9.09 10.03
N ALA A 145 10.37 9.19 8.89
CA ALA A 145 9.83 8.64 7.64
C ALA A 145 9.76 7.13 7.79
N ALA A 146 8.55 6.57 7.82
CA ALA A 146 8.37 5.14 7.84
C ALA A 146 8.94 4.56 6.54
N GLU A 147 10.05 3.83 6.64
CA GLU A 147 10.52 3.01 5.53
C GLU A 147 9.48 1.91 5.31
N GLU A 148 8.77 1.96 4.19
CA GLU A 148 7.82 0.91 3.75
C GLU A 148 8.50 -0.47 3.55
N ALA A 149 9.79 -0.56 3.88
CA ALA A 149 10.61 -1.75 3.64
C ALA A 149 10.44 -2.86 4.70
N SER A 150 9.74 -2.63 5.80
CA SER A 150 9.45 -3.72 6.73
C SER A 150 8.21 -4.48 6.26
N GLY A 151 8.39 -5.44 5.36
CA GLY A 151 7.35 -6.40 4.99
C GLY A 151 6.94 -7.35 6.14
N ALA A 152 7.48 -7.14 7.34
CA ALA A 152 7.08 -7.81 8.57
C ALA A 152 5.94 -7.01 9.22
N ARG A 153 4.74 -7.50 9.05
CA ARG A 153 3.58 -6.96 9.76
C ARG A 153 3.68 -7.29 11.24
N SER A 154 3.39 -6.32 12.09
CA SER A 154 3.32 -6.55 13.55
C SER A 154 2.21 -7.55 13.90
N ALA A 155 2.31 -8.22 15.04
CA ALA A 155 1.25 -9.11 15.54
C ALA A 155 -0.10 -8.38 15.63
N GLY A 156 -0.10 -7.10 15.98
CA GLY A 156 -1.29 -6.26 16.02
C GLY A 156 -1.94 -6.04 14.63
N GLU A 157 -1.13 -5.80 13.60
CA GLU A 157 -1.63 -5.66 12.22
C GLU A 157 -2.19 -6.98 11.67
N LEU A 158 -1.54 -8.11 11.99
CA LEU A 158 -2.05 -9.44 11.65
C LEU A 158 -3.40 -9.71 12.34
N THR A 159 -3.53 -9.35 13.60
CA THR A 159 -4.79 -9.46 14.34
C THR A 159 -5.90 -8.61 13.72
N ALA A 160 -5.60 -7.38 13.31
CA ALA A 160 -6.56 -6.49 12.65
C ALA A 160 -7.01 -7.07 11.29
N LEU A 161 -6.10 -7.67 10.52
CA LEU A 161 -6.43 -8.33 9.25
C LEU A 161 -7.32 -9.57 9.45
N LEU A 162 -7.02 -10.41 10.44
CA LEU A 162 -7.83 -11.58 10.77
C LEU A 162 -9.25 -11.18 11.14
N ARG A 163 -9.38 -10.14 11.97
CA ARG A 163 -10.69 -9.60 12.36
C ARG A 163 -11.48 -9.08 11.17
N ARG A 164 -10.83 -8.29 10.30
CA ARG A 164 -11.45 -7.76 9.10
C ARG A 164 -11.90 -8.88 8.15
N SER A 165 -11.06 -9.89 7.93
CA SER A 165 -11.40 -11.05 7.10
C SER A 165 -12.62 -11.82 7.66
N ALA A 166 -12.76 -11.88 8.99
CA ALA A 166 -13.94 -12.48 9.61
C ALA A 166 -15.20 -11.60 9.43
N GLU A 167 -15.08 -10.28 9.55
CA GLU A 167 -16.17 -9.32 9.31
C GLU A 167 -16.65 -9.33 7.85
N GLU A 168 -15.74 -9.50 6.88
CA GLU A 168 -16.03 -9.63 5.44
C GLU A 168 -16.51 -11.05 5.05
N GLY A 169 -16.55 -11.99 5.99
CA GLY A 169 -17.04 -13.37 5.78
C GLY A 169 -16.07 -14.28 4.99
N THR A 170 -14.86 -13.83 4.70
CA THR A 170 -13.82 -14.62 4.01
C THR A 170 -13.10 -15.58 4.95
N LEU A 171 -13.18 -15.36 6.27
CA LEU A 171 -12.61 -16.21 7.30
C LEU A 171 -13.68 -16.51 8.35
N GLU A 172 -13.79 -17.78 8.79
CA GLU A 172 -14.70 -18.17 9.84
C GLU A 172 -14.33 -17.49 11.17
N VAL A 173 -15.32 -16.95 11.88
CA VAL A 173 -15.13 -16.18 13.14
C VAL A 173 -14.40 -17.01 14.20
N SER A 174 -14.69 -18.31 14.29
CA SER A 174 -14.03 -19.24 15.22
C SER A 174 -12.52 -19.37 14.92
N THR A 175 -12.16 -19.47 13.64
CA THR A 175 -10.78 -19.56 13.16
C THR A 175 -10.04 -18.25 13.39
N ALA A 176 -10.64 -17.10 13.08
CA ALA A 176 -10.06 -15.79 13.35
C ALA A 176 -9.74 -15.60 14.83
N ARG A 177 -10.67 -16.00 15.70
CA ARG A 177 -10.50 -15.94 17.16
C ARG A 177 -9.36 -16.85 17.66
N LEU A 178 -9.26 -18.06 17.11
CA LEU A 178 -8.18 -18.99 17.43
C LEU A 178 -6.81 -18.42 17.08
N LEU A 179 -6.67 -17.91 15.82
CA LEU A 179 -5.42 -17.33 15.35
C LEU A 179 -5.03 -16.08 16.14
N THR A 180 -5.98 -15.21 16.45
CA THR A 180 -5.74 -14.02 17.29
C THR A 180 -5.20 -14.40 18.68
N ARG A 181 -5.81 -15.41 19.31
CA ARG A 181 -5.34 -15.90 20.61
C ARG A 181 -3.97 -16.54 20.54
N SER A 182 -3.68 -17.25 19.44
CA SER A 182 -2.35 -17.87 19.23
C SER A 182 -1.25 -16.81 19.06
N LEU A 183 -1.53 -15.69 18.40
CA LEU A 183 -0.58 -14.59 18.26
C LEU A 183 -0.27 -13.89 19.59
N GLY A 184 -1.22 -13.90 20.54
CA GLY A 184 -1.03 -13.31 21.87
C GLY A 184 -0.40 -14.25 22.90
N VAL A 185 -0.05 -15.50 22.55
CA VAL A 185 0.55 -16.47 23.51
C VAL A 185 1.92 -16.01 24.01
N ASP A 186 2.68 -15.35 23.18
CA ASP A 186 4.01 -14.83 23.53
C ASP A 186 3.99 -13.77 24.65
N GLU A 187 2.86 -13.08 24.82
CA GLU A 187 2.68 -12.04 25.84
C GLU A 187 2.27 -12.63 27.19
N LEU A 188 1.87 -13.93 27.23
CA LEU A 188 1.40 -14.58 28.42
C LEU A 188 2.56 -15.21 29.20
N SER A 189 2.62 -14.88 30.48
CA SER A 189 3.52 -15.52 31.44
C SER A 189 2.82 -16.68 32.15
N ALA A 190 3.62 -17.55 32.81
CA ALA A 190 3.06 -18.63 33.62
C ALA A 190 2.13 -18.12 34.72
N VAL A 191 2.36 -16.92 35.24
CA VAL A 191 1.54 -16.28 36.28
C VAL A 191 0.14 -15.96 35.77
N ASP A 192 0.01 -15.59 34.48
CA ASP A 192 -1.27 -15.19 33.89
C ASP A 192 -2.22 -16.39 33.68
N VAL A 193 -1.65 -17.58 33.51
CA VAL A 193 -2.42 -18.80 33.20
C VAL A 193 -2.43 -19.84 34.33
N MET A 194 -1.61 -19.67 35.39
CA MET A 194 -1.54 -20.61 36.48
C MET A 194 -2.78 -20.54 37.38
N THR A 195 -3.09 -21.63 38.04
CA THR A 195 -4.00 -21.65 39.19
C THR A 195 -3.18 -21.33 40.42
N ASP A 196 -3.60 -20.26 41.16
CA ASP A 196 -2.94 -19.90 42.43
C ASP A 196 -3.02 -21.07 43.41
N ARG A 197 -1.91 -21.28 44.16
CA ARG A 197 -1.77 -22.40 45.11
C ARG A 197 -2.96 -22.50 46.09
N GLY A 198 -3.53 -21.38 46.52
CA GLY A 198 -4.68 -21.37 47.42
C GLY A 198 -6.01 -21.88 46.80
N ARG A 199 -6.04 -21.97 45.46
CA ARG A 199 -7.20 -22.44 44.71
C ARG A 199 -7.02 -23.81 44.05
N ILE A 200 -5.87 -24.46 44.26
CA ILE A 200 -5.59 -25.79 43.73
C ILE A 200 -6.35 -26.81 44.60
N HIS A 201 -7.15 -27.65 43.96
CA HIS A 201 -7.75 -28.81 44.61
C HIS A 201 -6.80 -29.99 44.51
N TRP A 202 -6.47 -30.59 45.62
CA TRP A 202 -5.50 -31.70 45.73
C TRP A 202 -6.12 -32.90 46.43
N LEU A 203 -5.56 -34.04 46.18
CA LEU A 203 -5.86 -35.29 46.85
C LEU A 203 -4.62 -35.81 47.57
N GLU A 204 -4.81 -36.43 48.69
CA GLU A 204 -3.72 -37.15 49.36
C GLU A 204 -3.32 -38.40 48.56
N GLU A 205 -2.08 -38.79 48.64
CA GLU A 205 -1.56 -39.99 47.94
C GLU A 205 -2.31 -41.26 48.36
N SER A 206 -2.84 -41.28 49.57
CA SER A 206 -3.65 -42.37 50.14
C SER A 206 -5.11 -42.37 49.73
N ALA A 207 -5.58 -41.33 48.99
CA ALA A 207 -6.95 -41.22 48.58
C ALA A 207 -7.38 -42.33 47.61
N THR A 208 -8.62 -42.75 47.74
CA THR A 208 -9.20 -43.81 46.91
C THR A 208 -9.75 -43.28 45.59
N ALA A 209 -10.01 -44.15 44.63
CA ALA A 209 -10.68 -43.77 43.37
C ALA A 209 -12.08 -43.19 43.61
N ALA A 210 -12.76 -43.58 44.68
CA ALA A 210 -14.08 -43.00 45.04
C ALA A 210 -13.95 -41.53 45.49
N ASP A 211 -12.89 -41.22 46.25
CA ASP A 211 -12.60 -39.84 46.68
C ASP A 211 -12.28 -38.93 45.48
N LEU A 212 -11.52 -39.45 44.49
CA LEU A 212 -11.25 -38.75 43.26
C LEU A 212 -12.51 -38.41 42.47
N VAL A 213 -13.44 -39.39 42.33
CA VAL A 213 -14.71 -39.18 41.60
C VAL A 213 -15.59 -38.19 42.36
N ALA A 214 -15.65 -38.28 43.70
CA ALA A 214 -16.42 -37.35 44.52
C ALA A 214 -15.87 -35.91 44.37
N LEU A 215 -14.56 -35.73 44.46
CA LEU A 215 -13.92 -34.41 44.30
C LEU A 215 -14.09 -33.86 42.89
N ALA A 216 -13.95 -34.68 41.85
CA ALA A 216 -14.17 -34.32 40.47
C ALA A 216 -15.61 -33.83 40.22
N SER A 217 -16.61 -34.52 40.82
CA SER A 217 -18.00 -34.15 40.71
C SER A 217 -18.34 -32.82 41.44
N GLN A 218 -17.67 -32.56 42.57
CA GLN A 218 -17.86 -31.33 43.34
C GLN A 218 -17.17 -30.10 42.67
N THR A 219 -15.99 -30.28 42.12
CA THR A 219 -15.17 -29.18 41.63
C THR A 219 -15.27 -28.97 40.13
N GLY A 220 -15.75 -29.96 39.38
CA GLY A 220 -15.76 -29.94 37.91
C GLY A 220 -14.36 -30.08 37.27
N HIS A 221 -13.34 -30.34 38.06
CA HIS A 221 -11.97 -30.52 37.55
C HIS A 221 -11.73 -31.95 37.10
N SER A 222 -10.91 -32.12 36.06
CA SER A 222 -10.49 -33.41 35.51
C SER A 222 -9.04 -33.78 35.83
N ARG A 223 -8.32 -32.92 36.54
CA ARG A 223 -6.89 -33.08 36.91
C ARG A 223 -6.68 -32.58 38.34
N PHE A 224 -5.97 -33.35 39.11
CA PHE A 224 -5.68 -33.09 40.51
C PHE A 224 -4.21 -33.38 40.80
#